data_917bd2a5a449c7b2064f33169f4f3217
#
_entry.id   917bd2a5a449c7b2064f33169f4f3217
#
_cell.length_a   1.000
_cell.length_b   1.000
_cell.length_c   1.000
_cell.angle_alpha   90.00
_cell.angle_beta   90.00
_cell.angle_gamma   90.00
#
_symmetry.space_group_name_H-M   'P 1'
#
loop_
_entity.id
_entity.type
_entity.pdbx_description
1 polymer ?
#
loop_
_entity_poly.entity_id
_entity_poly.type
_entity_poly.pdbx_seq_one_letter_code
_entity_poly.pdbx_strand_id
1 'polypeptide(L)'
;MKKLYILLTVIIFSSISYSQFNQYPRPGQGQFTGGAGITWIDGQPNYTIALQPEVSFANWGVGLDLRLTFDPQGNLRKESFNDFSDYLSIIRYVRYGLKNDPVYIKLGALDYYTLGHGTIMYRYNNSPSFDNRKIGLVTDIDFGDFGFESIYSSFGEAGIVGLRGYVRPLHYTSWRAIPIISNLELGLTFAGDFNKNAGITAGQYNNITNKFESTTDKGSINIVGLDVGLPVISGSFADVTLYYDFNKIIDFGHGSATGVIAQFNPLGFVQASAKLERRFNGDHYIPSYFNSFYEIERFQITDKTTGSFTSKAALLAGLSNNDDGWYGELGVNALGLLNIIGSYQRLDKTPNSGILHIESEIAPEEAPFVLRAGYDKINIRNEKDLFTLDDRSYLFTEVGYKPYPFMVVSLVYNWTFTPVRDADDNIIGYEPQKRIEPRVYFVFPFSFEGS
;
A
#
# COMPACT_ATOMS: atom_id res chain seq x y z
N MET A 1 14.44 -2.73 -43.58
CA MET A 1 13.29 -1.83 -43.41
C MET A 1 12.02 -2.56 -42.95
N LYS A 2 11.62 -3.72 -43.48
CA LYS A 2 10.40 -4.44 -43.04
C LYS A 2 10.44 -4.90 -41.56
N LYS A 3 11.61 -5.23 -41.00
CA LYS A 3 11.75 -5.64 -39.59
C LYS A 3 11.63 -4.46 -38.60
N LEU A 4 11.89 -3.23 -39.04
CA LEU A 4 11.74 -2.04 -38.21
C LEU A 4 10.27 -1.63 -38.06
N TYR A 5 9.42 -1.87 -39.08
CA TYR A 5 7.99 -1.60 -39.01
C TYR A 5 7.23 -2.58 -38.13
N ILE A 6 7.68 -3.84 -38.02
CA ILE A 6 7.07 -4.83 -37.12
C ILE A 6 7.39 -4.48 -35.66
N LEU A 7 8.58 -3.95 -35.38
CA LEU A 7 8.94 -3.47 -34.04
C LEU A 7 8.12 -2.22 -33.65
N LEU A 8 7.85 -1.32 -34.60
CA LEU A 8 7.03 -0.13 -34.34
C LEU A 8 5.54 -0.46 -34.17
N THR A 9 5.02 -1.51 -34.81
CA THR A 9 3.59 -1.87 -34.77
C THR A 9 3.23 -2.61 -33.47
N VAL A 10 4.17 -3.26 -32.79
CA VAL A 10 3.95 -3.90 -31.48
C VAL A 10 3.91 -2.88 -30.33
N ILE A 11 4.46 -1.67 -30.52
CA ILE A 11 4.52 -0.61 -29.51
C ILE A 11 3.20 0.18 -29.36
N ILE A 12 2.25 0.04 -30.29
CA ILE A 12 1.03 0.91 -30.36
C ILE A 12 -0.17 0.36 -29.55
N PHE A 13 -0.08 -0.85 -28.96
CA PHE A 13 -1.17 -1.45 -28.19
C PHE A 13 -0.83 -1.80 -26.74
N SER A 14 0.03 -1.05 -26.09
CA SER A 14 0.13 -1.13 -24.62
C SER A 14 -0.86 -0.14 -24.01
N SER A 15 -2.02 -0.63 -23.61
CA SER A 15 -2.95 0.07 -22.75
C SER A 15 -2.23 0.61 -21.52
N ILE A 16 -2.43 1.88 -21.23
CA ILE A 16 -1.87 2.63 -20.10
C ILE A 16 -2.33 1.97 -18.81
N SER A 17 -1.52 1.10 -18.24
CA SER A 17 -1.74 0.58 -16.89
C SER A 17 -0.92 1.42 -15.94
N TYR A 18 -1.58 2.19 -15.10
CA TYR A 18 -0.94 2.89 -13.99
C TYR A 18 -0.31 1.87 -13.06
N SER A 19 0.99 1.87 -12.98
CA SER A 19 1.76 0.91 -12.23
C SER A 19 1.69 1.19 -10.73
N GLN A 20 0.77 0.51 -10.06
CA GLN A 20 1.13 -0.07 -8.76
C GLN A 20 1.91 -1.35 -9.10
N PHE A 21 2.99 -1.65 -8.37
CA PHE A 21 3.93 -2.75 -8.66
C PHE A 21 3.35 -4.17 -8.69
N ASN A 22 2.05 -4.33 -8.68
CA ASN A 22 1.38 -5.58 -8.96
C ASN A 22 1.19 -5.72 -10.47
N GLN A 23 2.20 -6.24 -11.17
CA GLN A 23 2.01 -6.69 -12.55
C GLN A 23 1.16 -7.96 -12.50
N TYR A 24 -0.12 -7.79 -12.78
CA TYR A 24 -1.01 -8.92 -12.97
C TYR A 24 -0.78 -9.55 -14.34
N PRO A 25 -0.97 -10.87 -14.51
CA PRO A 25 -0.98 -11.48 -15.82
C PRO A 25 -1.97 -10.78 -16.76
N ARG A 26 -1.63 -10.71 -18.04
CA ARG A 26 -2.53 -10.15 -19.05
C ARG A 26 -3.78 -11.04 -19.21
N PRO A 27 -4.94 -10.49 -19.68
CA PRO A 27 -6.10 -11.31 -19.98
C PRO A 27 -5.76 -12.50 -20.90
N GLY A 28 -6.28 -13.68 -20.57
CA GLY A 28 -5.96 -14.92 -21.27
C GLY A 28 -4.63 -15.56 -20.88
N GLN A 29 -3.94 -15.01 -19.91
CA GLN A 29 -2.67 -15.52 -19.39
C GLN A 29 -2.77 -15.94 -17.94
N GLY A 30 -1.91 -16.86 -17.55
CA GLY A 30 -1.68 -17.23 -16.18
C GLY A 30 -0.22 -17.56 -15.96
N GLN A 31 0.12 -17.62 -14.68
CA GLN A 31 1.46 -17.99 -14.24
C GLN A 31 1.34 -18.89 -13.03
N PHE A 32 2.07 -19.97 -13.06
CA PHE A 32 2.29 -20.80 -11.87
C PHE A 32 3.68 -20.52 -11.35
N THR A 33 3.78 -20.00 -10.13
CA THR A 33 5.05 -19.85 -9.43
C THR A 33 5.06 -20.82 -8.26
N GLY A 34 6.07 -21.65 -8.15
CA GLY A 34 6.25 -22.59 -7.06
C GLY A 34 7.71 -22.80 -6.73
N GLY A 35 8.03 -22.95 -5.46
CA GLY A 35 9.41 -23.12 -5.04
C GLY A 35 9.57 -23.58 -3.61
N ALA A 36 10.81 -23.83 -3.24
CA ALA A 36 11.20 -24.17 -1.89
C ALA A 36 12.48 -23.42 -1.52
N GLY A 37 12.63 -23.17 -0.23
CA GLY A 37 13.80 -22.47 0.29
C GLY A 37 13.97 -22.69 1.78
N ILE A 38 15.04 -22.11 2.30
CA ILE A 38 15.30 -22.02 3.73
C ILE A 38 15.05 -20.56 4.12
N THR A 39 14.17 -20.32 5.10
CA THR A 39 13.90 -18.99 5.61
C THR A 39 14.49 -18.85 7.00
N TRP A 40 15.49 -17.99 7.18
CA TRP A 40 15.96 -17.61 8.52
C TRP A 40 15.04 -16.52 9.06
N ILE A 41 14.34 -16.83 10.14
CA ILE A 41 13.50 -15.90 10.89
C ILE A 41 14.20 -15.60 12.21
N ASP A 42 14.68 -14.37 12.38
CA ASP A 42 15.45 -13.93 13.56
C ASP A 42 16.65 -14.86 13.89
N GLY A 43 17.31 -15.33 12.84
CA GLY A 43 18.47 -16.22 12.93
C GLY A 43 18.16 -17.70 13.11
N GLN A 44 16.89 -18.10 13.21
CA GLN A 44 16.46 -19.50 13.26
C GLN A 44 16.10 -20.01 11.87
N PRO A 45 16.66 -21.13 11.39
CA PRO A 45 16.34 -21.68 10.08
C PRO A 45 14.97 -22.35 10.10
N ASN A 46 14.19 -22.10 9.06
CA ASN A 46 12.92 -22.76 8.78
C ASN A 46 12.92 -23.21 7.31
N TYR A 47 12.10 -24.20 6.95
CA TYR A 47 11.95 -24.67 5.59
C TYR A 47 10.63 -24.16 5.02
N THR A 48 10.66 -23.49 3.89
CA THR A 48 9.46 -22.91 3.27
C THR A 48 9.20 -23.54 1.90
N ILE A 49 7.95 -23.95 1.69
CA ILE A 49 7.41 -24.32 0.37
C ILE A 49 6.36 -23.27 0.02
N ALA A 50 6.48 -22.67 -1.16
CA ALA A 50 5.53 -21.68 -1.66
C ALA A 50 4.91 -22.12 -2.98
N LEU A 51 3.60 -21.94 -3.11
CA LEU A 51 2.82 -22.16 -4.32
C LEU A 51 1.97 -20.94 -4.59
N GLN A 52 2.20 -20.27 -5.70
CA GLN A 52 1.59 -18.99 -6.05
C GLN A 52 1.05 -19.00 -7.48
N PRO A 53 -0.04 -19.74 -7.74
CA PRO A 53 -0.70 -19.69 -9.04
C PRO A 53 -1.45 -18.36 -9.22
N GLU A 54 -1.39 -17.83 -10.42
CA GLU A 54 -2.06 -16.61 -10.85
C GLU A 54 -2.70 -16.80 -12.21
N VAL A 55 -3.90 -16.26 -12.41
CA VAL A 55 -4.61 -16.32 -13.67
C VAL A 55 -5.41 -15.04 -13.92
N SER A 56 -5.42 -14.59 -15.18
CA SER A 56 -6.25 -13.48 -15.62
C SER A 56 -7.06 -13.88 -16.84
N PHE A 57 -8.38 -13.65 -16.82
CA PHE A 57 -9.29 -13.94 -17.91
C PHE A 57 -10.31 -12.80 -18.05
N ALA A 58 -10.47 -12.28 -19.25
CA ALA A 58 -11.20 -11.04 -19.47
C ALA A 58 -10.74 -9.95 -18.46
N ASN A 59 -11.66 -9.36 -17.69
CA ASN A 59 -11.33 -8.35 -16.66
C ASN A 59 -11.04 -8.97 -15.28
N TRP A 60 -11.20 -10.28 -15.12
CA TRP A 60 -10.95 -10.95 -13.84
C TRP A 60 -9.49 -11.33 -13.67
N GLY A 61 -9.02 -11.34 -12.42
CA GLY A 61 -7.75 -11.91 -12.03
C GLY A 61 -7.87 -12.60 -10.69
N VAL A 62 -7.22 -13.74 -10.54
CA VAL A 62 -7.17 -14.53 -9.31
C VAL A 62 -5.73 -14.91 -9.06
N GLY A 63 -5.25 -14.64 -7.85
CA GLY A 63 -3.94 -15.07 -7.38
C GLY A 63 -4.06 -15.74 -6.01
N LEU A 64 -3.35 -16.84 -5.84
CA LEU A 64 -3.22 -17.53 -4.57
C LEU A 64 -1.79 -17.39 -4.03
N ASP A 65 -1.61 -17.50 -2.74
CA ASP A 65 -0.29 -17.51 -2.07
C ASP A 65 -0.33 -18.52 -0.91
N LEU A 66 -0.06 -19.77 -1.21
CA LEU A 66 0.09 -20.82 -0.20
C LEU A 66 1.57 -20.93 0.19
N ARG A 67 1.88 -20.60 1.44
CA ARG A 67 3.22 -20.72 2.04
C ARG A 67 3.17 -21.65 3.24
N LEU A 68 3.86 -22.76 3.15
CA LEU A 68 4.03 -23.71 4.25
C LEU A 68 5.44 -23.57 4.80
N THR A 69 5.55 -23.10 6.04
CA THR A 69 6.84 -22.93 6.73
C THR A 69 6.94 -23.94 7.84
N PHE A 70 8.00 -24.74 7.84
CA PHE A 70 8.27 -25.78 8.81
C PHE A 70 9.46 -25.40 9.68
N ASP A 71 9.36 -25.66 10.98
CA ASP A 71 10.47 -25.49 11.90
C ASP A 71 11.63 -26.51 11.63
N PRO A 72 12.77 -26.39 12.31
CA PRO A 72 13.87 -27.32 12.13
C PRO A 72 13.54 -28.77 12.51
N GLN A 73 12.48 -28.98 13.27
CA GLN A 73 11.98 -30.31 13.68
C GLN A 73 10.99 -30.89 12.67
N GLY A 74 10.62 -30.13 11.64
CA GLY A 74 9.68 -30.54 10.59
C GLY A 74 8.21 -30.30 10.94
N ASN A 75 7.91 -29.57 12.02
CA ASN A 75 6.55 -29.21 12.35
C ASN A 75 6.15 -27.96 11.58
N LEU A 76 4.88 -27.89 11.17
CA LEU A 76 4.34 -26.68 10.57
C LEU A 76 4.39 -25.54 11.61
N ARG A 77 4.94 -24.40 11.23
CA ARG A 77 5.07 -23.23 12.08
C ARG A 77 3.66 -22.73 12.46
N LYS A 78 3.37 -22.69 13.78
CA LYS A 78 2.03 -22.40 14.30
C LYS A 78 1.53 -21.02 13.88
N GLU A 79 2.41 -20.02 13.88
CA GLU A 79 2.11 -18.63 13.52
C GLU A 79 1.67 -18.46 12.06
N SER A 80 1.81 -19.51 11.24
CA SER A 80 1.40 -19.48 9.83
C SER A 80 -0.05 -19.84 9.61
N PHE A 81 -0.70 -20.56 10.56
CA PHE A 81 -2.08 -21.06 10.43
C PHE A 81 -2.74 -21.23 11.80
N ASN A 82 -2.75 -20.17 12.62
CA ASN A 82 -3.38 -20.21 13.95
C ASN A 82 -4.78 -19.57 13.97
N ASP A 83 -5.08 -18.67 13.04
CA ASP A 83 -6.33 -17.94 12.94
C ASP A 83 -7.09 -18.24 11.63
N PHE A 84 -8.41 -18.06 11.62
CA PHE A 84 -9.21 -18.20 10.39
C PHE A 84 -8.76 -17.25 9.28
N SER A 85 -8.29 -16.06 9.64
CA SER A 85 -7.74 -15.08 8.70
C SER A 85 -6.52 -15.61 7.92
N ASP A 86 -5.73 -16.50 8.53
CA ASP A 86 -4.55 -17.09 7.87
C ASP A 86 -4.95 -18.02 6.73
N TYR A 87 -6.04 -18.80 6.92
CA TYR A 87 -6.56 -19.62 5.82
C TYR A 87 -7.14 -18.78 4.69
N LEU A 88 -7.80 -17.67 5.00
CA LEU A 88 -8.26 -16.73 3.98
C LEU A 88 -7.09 -16.08 3.25
N SER A 89 -5.96 -15.86 3.91
CA SER A 89 -4.76 -15.23 3.33
C SER A 89 -4.10 -16.05 2.21
N ILE A 90 -4.51 -17.32 2.01
CA ILE A 90 -4.16 -18.12 0.83
C ILE A 90 -4.69 -17.45 -0.44
N ILE A 91 -5.80 -16.72 -0.35
CA ILE A 91 -6.31 -15.88 -1.44
C ILE A 91 -5.48 -14.60 -1.44
N ARG A 92 -4.48 -14.51 -2.31
CA ARG A 92 -3.68 -13.31 -2.46
C ARG A 92 -4.54 -12.17 -2.98
N TYR A 93 -5.34 -12.43 -4.01
CA TYR A 93 -6.38 -11.54 -4.50
C TYR A 93 -7.40 -12.25 -5.42
N VAL A 94 -8.60 -11.69 -5.45
CA VAL A 94 -9.56 -11.81 -6.53
C VAL A 94 -9.91 -10.41 -6.97
N ARG A 95 -9.71 -10.08 -8.25
CA ARG A 95 -9.98 -8.75 -8.78
C ARG A 95 -10.87 -8.78 -10.03
N TYR A 96 -11.56 -7.69 -10.23
CA TYR A 96 -12.21 -7.30 -11.47
C TYR A 96 -11.70 -5.92 -11.88
N GLY A 97 -11.25 -5.77 -13.12
CA GLY A 97 -10.61 -4.54 -13.59
C GLY A 97 -9.22 -4.30 -13.01
N LEU A 98 -8.67 -3.14 -13.32
CA LEU A 98 -7.44 -2.58 -12.78
C LEU A 98 -7.75 -1.24 -12.10
N LYS A 99 -6.89 -0.79 -11.18
CA LYS A 99 -7.04 0.55 -10.58
C LYS A 99 -7.10 1.60 -11.70
N ASN A 100 -8.08 2.51 -11.61
CA ASN A 100 -8.44 3.52 -12.59
C ASN A 100 -9.26 3.02 -13.82
N ASP A 101 -9.58 1.73 -13.91
CA ASP A 101 -10.65 1.30 -14.82
C ASP A 101 -12.00 1.85 -14.33
N PRO A 102 -13.01 1.98 -15.22
CA PRO A 102 -14.35 2.40 -14.81
C PRO A 102 -14.97 1.55 -13.70
N VAL A 103 -14.57 0.29 -13.60
CA VAL A 103 -14.94 -0.61 -12.50
C VAL A 103 -13.70 -1.35 -12.05
N TYR A 104 -13.30 -1.13 -10.81
CA TYR A 104 -12.24 -1.87 -10.15
C TYR A 104 -12.73 -2.41 -8.82
N ILE A 105 -12.63 -3.73 -8.62
CA ILE A 105 -12.95 -4.42 -7.37
C ILE A 105 -11.78 -5.35 -7.05
N LYS A 106 -11.27 -5.32 -5.83
CA LYS A 106 -10.21 -6.24 -5.36
C LYS A 106 -10.54 -6.72 -3.96
N LEU A 107 -10.64 -8.04 -3.82
CA LEU A 107 -10.66 -8.76 -2.55
C LEU A 107 -9.29 -9.40 -2.33
N GLY A 108 -8.69 -9.23 -1.16
CA GLY A 108 -7.39 -9.83 -0.81
C GLY A 108 -6.51 -8.89 0.01
N ALA A 109 -5.19 -9.08 -0.09
CA ALA A 109 -4.22 -8.18 0.51
C ALA A 109 -4.32 -6.79 -0.12
N LEU A 110 -4.33 -5.75 0.72
CA LEU A 110 -4.40 -4.35 0.31
C LEU A 110 -3.02 -3.73 0.46
N ASP A 111 -2.28 -3.72 -0.64
CA ASP A 111 -0.95 -3.15 -0.69
C ASP A 111 -1.04 -1.74 -1.30
N TYR A 112 -0.62 -0.73 -0.52
CA TYR A 112 -0.49 0.66 -0.96
C TYR A 112 -1.77 1.31 -1.51
N TYR A 113 -2.94 1.00 -0.94
CA TYR A 113 -4.19 1.62 -1.37
C TYR A 113 -4.26 3.10 -1.00
N THR A 114 -4.75 3.90 -1.94
CA THR A 114 -4.96 5.35 -1.78
C THR A 114 -6.43 5.68 -2.05
N LEU A 115 -7.03 6.51 -1.20
CA LEU A 115 -8.40 6.99 -1.32
C LEU A 115 -8.39 8.48 -1.74
N GLY A 116 -9.04 8.82 -2.84
CA GLY A 116 -9.03 10.15 -3.43
C GLY A 116 -7.62 10.65 -3.74
N HIS A 117 -7.31 11.88 -3.37
CA HIS A 117 -5.99 12.46 -3.56
C HIS A 117 -4.95 12.01 -2.51
N GLY A 118 -5.36 11.23 -1.50
CA GLY A 118 -4.44 10.64 -0.52
C GLY A 118 -4.22 11.46 0.75
N THR A 119 -4.94 12.54 0.95
CA THR A 119 -4.78 13.41 2.13
C THR A 119 -5.34 12.81 3.42
N ILE A 120 -6.27 11.84 3.33
CA ILE A 120 -6.80 11.04 4.44
C ILE A 120 -6.11 9.68 4.49
N MET A 121 -6.09 8.96 3.36
CA MET A 121 -5.50 7.63 3.23
C MET A 121 -4.56 7.60 2.03
N TYR A 122 -3.28 7.32 2.31
CA TYR A 122 -2.26 7.27 1.29
C TYR A 122 -1.33 6.08 1.46
N ARG A 123 -1.23 5.25 0.41
CA ARG A 123 -0.41 4.03 0.40
C ARG A 123 -0.64 3.13 1.62
N TYR A 124 -1.89 3.02 2.04
CA TYR A 124 -2.26 2.16 3.16
C TYR A 124 -1.97 0.69 2.84
N ASN A 125 -1.36 0.01 3.81
CA ASN A 125 -1.09 -1.42 3.78
C ASN A 125 -1.80 -2.08 4.96
N ASN A 126 -2.67 -3.07 4.68
CA ASN A 126 -3.40 -3.76 5.75
C ASN A 126 -2.62 -4.90 6.42
N SER A 127 -1.48 -5.30 5.86
CA SER A 127 -0.74 -6.50 6.28
C SER A 127 0.75 -6.23 6.44
N PRO A 128 1.18 -5.52 7.52
CA PRO A 128 2.59 -5.20 7.75
C PRO A 128 3.43 -6.41 8.19
N SER A 129 2.79 -7.54 8.49
CA SER A 129 3.40 -8.76 8.99
C SER A 129 3.13 -9.95 8.08
N PHE A 130 4.11 -10.86 7.96
CA PHE A 130 3.90 -12.16 7.32
C PHE A 130 3.06 -13.11 8.17
N ASP A 131 3.08 -12.92 9.49
CA ASP A 131 2.39 -13.75 10.47
C ASP A 131 1.00 -13.24 10.84
N ASN A 132 0.56 -12.12 10.26
CA ASN A 132 -0.78 -11.57 10.41
C ASN A 132 -1.20 -10.90 9.10
N ARG A 133 -1.65 -11.70 8.15
CA ARG A 133 -2.11 -11.23 6.85
C ARG A 133 -3.62 -11.05 6.85
N LYS A 134 -4.06 -9.87 6.43
CA LYS A 134 -5.47 -9.49 6.42
C LYS A 134 -6.02 -9.53 5.00
N ILE A 135 -7.29 -9.88 4.89
CA ILE A 135 -8.04 -9.77 3.64
C ILE A 135 -8.99 -8.59 3.76
N GLY A 136 -8.87 -7.67 2.84
CA GLY A 136 -9.75 -6.53 2.68
C GLY A 136 -10.46 -6.52 1.33
N LEU A 137 -11.30 -5.53 1.15
CA LEU A 137 -12.07 -5.28 -0.08
C LEU A 137 -11.89 -3.83 -0.49
N VAL A 138 -11.64 -3.63 -1.78
CA VAL A 138 -11.63 -2.31 -2.42
C VAL A 138 -12.65 -2.33 -3.55
N THR A 139 -13.38 -1.25 -3.72
CA THR A 139 -14.31 -1.07 -4.84
C THR A 139 -14.28 0.38 -5.30
N ASP A 140 -13.87 0.60 -6.55
CA ASP A 140 -13.84 1.91 -7.19
C ASP A 140 -14.68 1.82 -8.46
N ILE A 141 -15.68 2.69 -8.60
CA ILE A 141 -16.57 2.71 -9.77
C ILE A 141 -16.74 4.16 -10.25
N ASP A 142 -16.41 4.39 -11.50
CA ASP A 142 -16.63 5.66 -12.21
C ASP A 142 -17.73 5.49 -13.27
N PHE A 143 -18.84 6.19 -13.08
CA PHE A 143 -19.97 6.21 -14.01
C PHE A 143 -19.85 7.33 -15.06
N GLY A 144 -18.72 8.05 -15.09
CA GLY A 144 -18.47 9.16 -15.99
C GLY A 144 -18.91 10.52 -15.44
N ASP A 145 -20.12 10.66 -14.96
CA ASP A 145 -20.64 11.90 -14.37
C ASP A 145 -20.46 11.94 -12.83
N PHE A 146 -20.39 10.79 -12.19
CA PHE A 146 -20.15 10.59 -10.77
C PHE A 146 -19.51 9.22 -10.53
N GLY A 147 -18.99 8.99 -9.32
CA GLY A 147 -18.44 7.71 -8.95
C GLY A 147 -18.19 7.59 -7.45
N PHE A 148 -17.61 6.47 -7.06
CA PHE A 148 -17.17 6.27 -5.68
C PHE A 148 -15.95 5.36 -5.59
N GLU A 149 -15.20 5.54 -4.53
CA GLU A 149 -14.08 4.70 -4.10
C GLU A 149 -14.36 4.21 -2.69
N SER A 150 -14.06 2.94 -2.40
CA SER A 150 -14.28 2.40 -1.06
C SER A 150 -13.20 1.40 -0.65
N ILE A 151 -13.01 1.29 0.65
CA ILE A 151 -12.12 0.32 1.27
C ILE A 151 -12.75 -0.26 2.54
N TYR A 152 -12.60 -1.58 2.70
CA TYR A 152 -12.79 -2.31 3.94
C TYR A 152 -11.51 -3.09 4.23
N SER A 153 -10.81 -2.76 5.31
CA SER A 153 -9.43 -3.19 5.48
C SER A 153 -9.25 -4.63 5.94
N SER A 154 -10.26 -5.23 6.61
CA SER A 154 -10.11 -6.58 7.17
C SER A 154 -11.45 -7.27 7.44
N PHE A 155 -11.59 -8.51 6.97
CA PHE A 155 -12.73 -9.38 7.29
C PHE A 155 -12.51 -10.21 8.57
N GLY A 156 -11.28 -10.24 9.11
CA GLY A 156 -10.97 -11.00 10.33
C GLY A 156 -11.31 -10.23 11.61
N GLU A 157 -10.94 -8.98 11.69
CA GLU A 157 -11.20 -8.12 12.84
C GLU A 157 -11.65 -6.73 12.38
N ALA A 158 -12.34 -5.99 13.26
CA ALA A 158 -12.74 -4.62 12.93
C ALA A 158 -11.52 -3.76 12.61
N GLY A 159 -11.60 -3.02 11.52
CA GLY A 159 -10.53 -2.19 11.01
C GLY A 159 -11.07 -0.95 10.30
N ILE A 160 -10.39 -0.52 9.25
CA ILE A 160 -10.74 0.69 8.53
C ILE A 160 -11.87 0.43 7.54
N VAL A 161 -12.84 1.35 7.56
CA VAL A 161 -13.84 1.53 6.50
C VAL A 161 -13.62 2.90 5.90
N GLY A 162 -13.48 3.00 4.59
CA GLY A 162 -13.38 4.25 3.85
C GLY A 162 -14.35 4.28 2.69
N LEU A 163 -14.91 5.45 2.42
CA LEU A 163 -15.81 5.72 1.30
C LEU A 163 -15.59 7.15 0.83
N ARG A 164 -15.33 7.33 -0.46
CA ARG A 164 -15.34 8.62 -1.16
C ARG A 164 -16.38 8.56 -2.27
N GLY A 165 -17.36 9.46 -2.24
CA GLY A 165 -18.25 9.71 -3.36
C GLY A 165 -17.83 10.99 -4.06
N TYR A 166 -17.91 11.04 -5.39
CA TYR A 166 -17.58 12.22 -6.17
C TYR A 166 -18.55 12.44 -7.33
N VAL A 167 -18.64 13.68 -7.77
CA VAL A 167 -19.50 14.12 -8.88
C VAL A 167 -18.79 15.16 -9.72
N ARG A 168 -19.06 15.14 -11.05
CA ARG A 168 -18.65 16.16 -12.02
C ARG A 168 -19.84 17.06 -12.33
N PRO A 169 -20.13 18.09 -11.50
CA PRO A 169 -21.40 18.80 -11.53
C PRO A 169 -21.61 19.58 -12.83
N LEU A 170 -20.54 19.98 -13.49
CA LEU A 170 -20.64 20.75 -14.74
C LEU A 170 -21.06 19.90 -15.94
N HIS A 171 -21.02 18.56 -15.82
CA HIS A 171 -21.59 17.64 -16.82
C HIS A 171 -23.11 17.75 -16.96
N TYR A 172 -23.80 18.27 -15.92
CA TYR A 172 -25.25 18.48 -15.90
C TYR A 172 -25.66 19.89 -16.37
N THR A 173 -24.70 20.69 -16.85
CA THR A 173 -24.92 22.08 -17.28
C THR A 173 -24.44 22.29 -18.72
N SER A 174 -24.72 23.50 -19.27
CA SER A 174 -24.17 23.90 -20.57
C SER A 174 -22.63 24.00 -20.58
N TRP A 175 -21.99 24.05 -19.42
CA TRP A 175 -20.53 24.12 -19.26
C TRP A 175 -19.85 22.79 -19.57
N ARG A 176 -20.60 21.70 -19.75
CA ARG A 176 -20.10 20.42 -20.27
C ARG A 176 -19.33 20.57 -21.58
N ALA A 177 -19.69 21.58 -22.39
CA ALA A 177 -19.02 21.87 -23.67
C ALA A 177 -17.69 22.59 -23.53
N ILE A 178 -17.34 23.07 -22.31
CA ILE A 178 -16.09 23.83 -22.08
C ILE A 178 -15.00 22.85 -21.63
N PRO A 179 -13.96 22.59 -22.45
CA PRO A 179 -12.86 21.72 -22.08
C PRO A 179 -12.23 22.17 -20.76
N ILE A 180 -11.63 21.25 -20.01
CA ILE A 180 -10.98 21.46 -18.72
C ILE A 180 -12.00 21.70 -17.60
N ILE A 181 -12.73 22.83 -17.64
CA ILE A 181 -13.68 23.21 -16.59
C ILE A 181 -14.78 22.16 -16.42
N SER A 182 -15.26 21.56 -17.51
CA SER A 182 -16.29 20.51 -17.47
C SER A 182 -15.93 19.34 -16.55
N ASN A 183 -14.66 19.00 -16.45
CA ASN A 183 -14.17 17.88 -15.65
C ASN A 183 -13.89 18.25 -14.18
N LEU A 184 -14.35 19.42 -13.73
CA LEU A 184 -14.29 19.77 -12.30
C LEU A 184 -14.99 18.67 -11.50
N GLU A 185 -14.26 18.09 -10.54
CA GLU A 185 -14.75 17.05 -9.65
C GLU A 185 -14.87 17.56 -8.24
N LEU A 186 -15.98 17.23 -7.57
CA LEU A 186 -16.21 17.50 -6.17
C LEU A 186 -16.41 16.19 -5.43
N GLY A 187 -15.61 15.94 -4.41
CA GLY A 187 -15.62 14.72 -3.61
C GLY A 187 -15.99 14.95 -2.16
N LEU A 188 -16.60 13.94 -1.56
CA LEU A 188 -16.88 13.83 -0.13
C LEU A 188 -16.35 12.49 0.35
N THR A 189 -15.49 12.52 1.38
CA THR A 189 -14.83 11.34 1.92
C THR A 189 -15.19 11.13 3.38
N PHE A 190 -15.44 9.87 3.73
CA PHE A 190 -15.45 9.38 5.12
C PHE A 190 -14.43 8.25 5.24
N ALA A 191 -13.61 8.24 6.28
CA ALA A 191 -12.79 7.10 6.65
C ALA A 191 -12.74 6.96 8.17
N GLY A 192 -13.00 5.74 8.68
CA GLY A 192 -12.99 5.47 10.10
C GLY A 192 -12.31 4.15 10.43
N ASP A 193 -11.53 4.12 11.52
CA ASP A 193 -11.02 2.90 12.10
C ASP A 193 -11.86 2.50 13.31
N PHE A 194 -12.43 1.30 13.23
CA PHE A 194 -13.32 0.70 14.23
C PHE A 194 -12.62 -0.39 15.06
N ASN A 195 -11.30 -0.53 14.93
CA ASN A 195 -10.53 -1.43 15.77
C ASN A 195 -10.58 -0.96 17.23
N LYS A 196 -10.68 -1.91 18.17
CA LYS A 196 -10.76 -1.63 19.61
C LYS A 196 -9.60 -0.78 20.18
N ASN A 197 -8.47 -0.76 19.49
CA ASN A 197 -7.28 -0.02 19.90
C ASN A 197 -7.12 1.33 19.19
N ALA A 198 -8.04 1.68 18.25
CA ALA A 198 -7.90 2.84 17.39
C ALA A 198 -7.96 4.17 18.15
N GLY A 199 -8.85 4.27 19.14
CA GLY A 199 -9.13 5.51 19.88
C GLY A 199 -8.41 5.66 21.22
N ILE A 200 -7.52 4.73 21.58
CA ILE A 200 -6.84 4.77 22.87
C ILE A 200 -5.85 5.94 22.91
N THR A 201 -6.07 6.87 23.85
CA THR A 201 -5.21 8.04 24.05
C THR A 201 -4.45 8.01 25.37
N ALA A 202 -4.92 7.24 26.37
CA ALA A 202 -4.21 7.05 27.63
C ALA A 202 -4.51 5.66 28.21
N GLY A 203 -3.54 5.12 28.96
CA GLY A 203 -3.63 3.80 29.58
C GLY A 203 -2.27 3.29 30.04
N GLN A 204 -2.25 2.08 30.54
CA GLN A 204 -1.03 1.42 30.99
C GLN A 204 -1.12 -0.09 30.80
N TYR A 205 -0.02 -0.71 30.40
CA TYR A 205 0.09 -2.17 30.35
C TYR A 205 0.43 -2.71 31.75
N ASN A 206 -0.36 -3.66 32.19
CA ASN A 206 -0.17 -4.34 33.48
C ASN A 206 0.62 -5.63 33.23
N ASN A 207 1.89 -5.65 33.64
CA ASN A 207 2.82 -6.77 33.48
C ASN A 207 2.50 -7.99 34.36
N ILE A 208 1.63 -7.84 35.37
CA ILE A 208 1.21 -8.95 36.22
C ILE A 208 0.08 -9.72 35.55
N THR A 209 -0.90 -9.00 35.03
CA THR A 209 -2.06 -9.59 34.32
C THR A 209 -1.78 -9.85 32.85
N ASN A 210 -0.68 -9.31 32.30
CA ASN A 210 -0.34 -9.28 30.89
C ASN A 210 -1.47 -8.67 30.01
N LYS A 211 -2.16 -7.64 30.52
CA LYS A 211 -3.23 -6.93 29.81
C LYS A 211 -3.00 -5.43 29.79
N PHE A 212 -3.49 -4.79 28.75
CA PHE A 212 -3.52 -3.32 28.67
C PHE A 212 -4.83 -2.80 29.26
N GLU A 213 -4.73 -1.80 30.12
CA GLU A 213 -5.87 -1.12 30.75
C GLU A 213 -5.92 0.33 30.22
N SER A 214 -6.91 0.63 29.37
CA SER A 214 -7.12 1.98 28.86
C SER A 214 -7.78 2.84 29.94
N THR A 215 -7.27 4.05 30.17
CA THR A 215 -7.90 5.05 31.02
C THR A 215 -8.66 6.12 30.24
N THR A 216 -8.29 6.33 28.97
CA THR A 216 -8.99 7.21 28.04
C THR A 216 -9.00 6.57 26.66
N ASP A 217 -10.21 6.33 26.16
CA ASP A 217 -10.46 5.77 24.86
C ASP A 217 -11.58 6.55 24.16
N LYS A 218 -11.31 6.98 22.92
CA LYS A 218 -12.29 7.68 22.06
C LYS A 218 -13.14 6.70 21.23
N GLY A 219 -12.88 5.39 21.34
CA GLY A 219 -13.50 4.36 20.54
C GLY A 219 -12.92 4.32 19.12
N SER A 220 -13.70 4.74 18.14
CA SER A 220 -13.21 4.82 16.73
C SER A 220 -12.55 6.16 16.43
N ILE A 221 -11.64 6.16 15.47
CA ILE A 221 -11.11 7.38 14.85
C ILE A 221 -11.83 7.59 13.52
N ASN A 222 -12.52 8.72 13.38
CA ASN A 222 -13.31 9.04 12.20
C ASN A 222 -12.80 10.33 11.55
N ILE A 223 -12.67 10.31 10.23
CA ILE A 223 -12.18 11.41 9.41
C ILE A 223 -13.21 11.69 8.32
N VAL A 224 -13.55 12.97 8.13
CA VAL A 224 -14.37 13.44 7.02
C VAL A 224 -13.56 14.40 6.17
N GLY A 225 -13.77 14.37 4.86
CA GLY A 225 -13.05 15.23 3.93
C GLY A 225 -13.94 15.74 2.81
N LEU A 226 -13.59 16.93 2.33
CA LEU A 226 -14.12 17.53 1.10
C LEU A 226 -12.96 17.75 0.17
N ASP A 227 -13.13 17.41 -1.10
CA ASP A 227 -12.08 17.60 -2.11
C ASP A 227 -12.64 18.22 -3.39
N VAL A 228 -11.74 18.92 -4.09
CA VAL A 228 -11.98 19.49 -5.41
C VAL A 228 -10.81 19.12 -6.29
N GLY A 229 -11.09 18.47 -7.42
CA GLY A 229 -10.12 18.12 -8.45
C GLY A 229 -10.43 18.80 -9.77
N LEU A 230 -9.42 19.35 -10.44
CA LEU A 230 -9.55 19.96 -11.77
C LEU A 230 -8.48 19.40 -12.69
N PRO A 231 -8.81 18.48 -13.60
CA PRO A 231 -7.92 18.08 -14.69
C PRO A 231 -7.70 19.25 -15.64
N VAL A 232 -6.51 19.86 -15.60
CA VAL A 232 -6.15 21.02 -16.42
C VAL A 232 -5.52 20.63 -17.75
N ILE A 233 -4.95 19.44 -17.81
CA ILE A 233 -4.43 18.82 -19.03
C ILE A 233 -4.93 17.39 -19.03
N SER A 234 -5.51 16.95 -20.15
CA SER A 234 -5.91 15.56 -20.38
C SER A 234 -5.58 15.19 -21.81
N GLY A 235 -4.60 14.32 -22.02
CA GLY A 235 -4.15 13.94 -23.35
C GLY A 235 -3.13 12.81 -23.33
N SER A 236 -2.83 12.27 -24.51
CA SER A 236 -1.92 11.13 -24.66
C SER A 236 -0.47 11.40 -24.22
N PHE A 237 -0.06 12.67 -24.20
CA PHE A 237 1.28 13.08 -23.79
C PHE A 237 1.38 13.38 -22.30
N ALA A 238 0.35 14.00 -21.73
CA ALA A 238 0.32 14.39 -20.32
C ALA A 238 -1.11 14.49 -19.81
N ASP A 239 -1.28 14.09 -18.54
CA ASP A 239 -2.44 14.37 -17.71
C ASP A 239 -1.98 15.14 -16.49
N VAL A 240 -2.62 16.28 -16.19
CA VAL A 240 -2.30 17.12 -15.03
C VAL A 240 -3.58 17.51 -14.32
N THR A 241 -3.67 17.17 -13.05
CA THR A 241 -4.80 17.52 -12.16
C THR A 241 -4.32 18.41 -11.03
N LEU A 242 -4.94 19.57 -10.89
CA LEU A 242 -4.84 20.41 -9.71
C LEU A 242 -5.92 20.01 -8.71
N TYR A 243 -5.60 20.03 -7.41
CA TYR A 243 -6.59 19.68 -6.40
C TYR A 243 -6.42 20.50 -5.12
N TYR A 244 -7.51 20.54 -4.36
CA TYR A 244 -7.57 21.05 -3.00
C TYR A 244 -8.41 20.10 -2.15
N ASP A 245 -7.91 19.74 -0.98
CA ASP A 245 -8.55 18.87 -0.02
C ASP A 245 -8.64 19.58 1.33
N PHE A 246 -9.78 19.42 2.02
CA PHE A 246 -9.99 19.80 3.41
C PHE A 246 -10.45 18.59 4.21
N ASN A 247 -9.79 18.31 5.33
CA ASN A 247 -10.08 17.15 6.16
C ASN A 247 -10.23 17.50 7.63
N LYS A 248 -11.16 16.84 8.31
CA LYS A 248 -11.42 16.95 9.74
C LYS A 248 -11.35 15.57 10.38
N ILE A 249 -10.45 15.39 11.35
CA ILE A 249 -10.45 14.25 12.26
C ILE A 249 -11.43 14.62 13.39
N ILE A 250 -12.53 13.85 13.50
CA ILE A 250 -13.58 14.10 14.47
C ILE A 250 -13.01 14.04 15.89
N ASP A 251 -13.44 14.91 16.77
CA ASP A 251 -12.95 15.09 18.15
C ASP A 251 -11.48 15.54 18.27
N PHE A 252 -10.82 15.85 17.14
CA PHE A 252 -9.44 16.32 17.07
C PHE A 252 -9.35 17.56 16.16
N GLY A 253 -8.36 17.57 15.28
CA GLY A 253 -8.03 18.70 14.45
C GLY A 253 -8.53 18.61 13.01
N HIS A 254 -8.11 19.59 12.23
CA HIS A 254 -8.36 19.64 10.80
C HIS A 254 -7.11 20.09 10.05
N GLY A 255 -7.06 19.81 8.77
CA GLY A 255 -6.01 20.28 7.89
C GLY A 255 -6.52 20.36 6.46
N SER A 256 -5.71 20.95 5.61
CA SER A 256 -5.97 21.02 4.18
C SER A 256 -4.70 20.80 3.37
N ALA A 257 -4.87 20.48 2.11
CA ALA A 257 -3.76 20.36 1.18
C ALA A 257 -4.13 20.94 -0.18
N THR A 258 -3.17 21.54 -0.84
CA THR A 258 -3.28 21.87 -2.26
C THR A 258 -2.14 21.21 -3.02
N GLY A 259 -2.43 20.65 -4.16
CA GLY A 259 -1.43 19.89 -4.87
C GLY A 259 -1.67 19.78 -6.36
N VAL A 260 -0.67 19.19 -7.01
CA VAL A 260 -0.69 18.80 -8.41
C VAL A 260 -0.29 17.34 -8.54
N ILE A 261 -1.06 16.61 -9.34
CA ILE A 261 -0.72 15.27 -9.82
C ILE A 261 -0.49 15.41 -11.31
N ALA A 262 0.66 14.94 -11.79
CA ALA A 262 1.04 14.99 -13.19
C ALA A 262 1.50 13.60 -13.65
N GLN A 263 1.12 13.23 -14.85
CA GLN A 263 1.55 12.01 -15.52
C GLN A 263 1.98 12.36 -16.92
N PHE A 264 3.10 11.80 -17.34
CA PHE A 264 3.72 12.09 -18.62
C PHE A 264 4.03 10.79 -19.35
N ASN A 265 3.70 10.75 -20.62
CA ASN A 265 4.01 9.64 -21.51
C ASN A 265 4.66 10.18 -22.82
N PRO A 266 5.85 10.80 -22.72
CA PRO A 266 6.44 11.56 -23.83
C PRO A 266 6.84 10.70 -25.03
N LEU A 267 7.15 9.43 -24.81
CA LEU A 267 7.73 8.57 -25.84
C LEU A 267 6.96 7.25 -26.02
N GLY A 268 5.85 7.06 -25.31
CA GLY A 268 5.06 5.82 -25.33
C GLY A 268 5.71 4.62 -24.62
N PHE A 269 7.03 4.63 -24.42
CA PHE A 269 7.78 3.59 -23.73
C PHE A 269 8.43 4.08 -22.41
N VAL A 270 8.30 5.36 -22.10
CA VAL A 270 8.67 5.96 -20.81
C VAL A 270 7.46 6.69 -20.26
N GLN A 271 7.04 6.29 -19.08
CA GLN A 271 5.99 6.95 -18.31
C GLN A 271 6.62 7.55 -17.06
N ALA A 272 6.28 8.78 -16.76
CA ALA A 272 6.68 9.43 -15.53
C ALA A 272 5.45 9.96 -14.80
N SER A 273 5.46 9.88 -13.49
CA SER A 273 4.45 10.48 -12.61
C SER A 273 5.11 11.39 -11.60
N ALA A 274 4.43 12.48 -11.25
CA ALA A 274 4.86 13.38 -10.20
C ALA A 274 3.65 13.84 -9.38
N LYS A 275 3.84 13.96 -8.08
CA LYS A 275 2.88 14.59 -7.17
C LYS A 275 3.64 15.57 -6.30
N LEU A 276 3.13 16.79 -6.18
CA LEU A 276 3.63 17.79 -5.25
C LEU A 276 2.46 18.38 -4.48
N GLU A 277 2.59 18.46 -3.17
CA GLU A 277 1.52 18.85 -2.28
C GLU A 277 2.05 19.78 -1.18
N ARG A 278 1.41 20.92 -1.00
CA ARG A 278 1.57 21.76 0.18
C ARG A 278 0.47 21.44 1.17
N ARG A 279 0.83 21.12 2.40
CA ARG A 279 -0.04 20.71 3.48
C ARG A 279 -0.12 21.80 4.55
N PHE A 280 -1.33 22.12 4.98
CA PHE A 280 -1.65 23.11 6.01
C PHE A 280 -2.32 22.36 7.17
N ASN A 281 -1.57 22.11 8.22
CA ASN A 281 -2.02 21.28 9.33
C ASN A 281 -2.36 22.15 10.53
N GLY A 282 -3.60 22.03 11.03
CA GLY A 282 -4.02 22.59 12.29
C GLY A 282 -3.53 21.77 13.50
N ASP A 283 -3.83 22.24 14.70
CA ASP A 283 -3.59 21.47 15.91
C ASP A 283 -4.32 20.14 15.87
N HIS A 284 -3.75 19.11 16.48
CA HIS A 284 -4.33 17.77 16.55
C HIS A 284 -4.72 17.18 15.19
N TYR A 285 -3.87 17.41 14.17
CA TYR A 285 -4.07 16.89 12.82
C TYR A 285 -2.79 16.26 12.28
N ILE A 286 -2.92 15.07 11.66
CA ILE A 286 -1.86 14.38 10.96
C ILE A 286 -2.35 14.11 9.53
N PRO A 287 -1.68 14.65 8.50
CA PRO A 287 -2.02 14.38 7.10
C PRO A 287 -1.73 12.91 6.74
N SER A 288 -2.53 12.35 5.82
CA SER A 288 -2.48 10.94 5.43
C SER A 288 -2.48 10.03 6.67
N TYR A 289 -3.47 10.25 7.54
CA TYR A 289 -3.57 9.57 8.84
C TYR A 289 -3.48 8.05 8.69
N PHE A 290 -4.15 7.49 7.68
CA PHE A 290 -4.05 6.08 7.29
C PHE A 290 -2.97 5.93 6.22
N ASN A 291 -1.77 5.50 6.62
CA ASN A 291 -0.60 5.33 5.74
C ASN A 291 -0.07 3.89 5.77
N SER A 292 1.07 3.61 5.16
CA SER A 292 1.68 2.28 5.11
C SER A 292 2.09 1.71 6.48
N PHE A 293 2.31 2.56 7.48
CA PHE A 293 2.66 2.17 8.85
C PHE A 293 1.47 2.18 9.81
N TYR A 294 0.28 2.56 9.34
CA TYR A 294 -0.86 2.76 10.24
C TYR A 294 -1.17 1.57 11.13
N GLU A 295 -1.11 0.34 10.61
CA GLU A 295 -1.40 -0.87 11.37
C GLU A 295 -0.44 -1.07 12.55
N ILE A 296 0.82 -0.63 12.40
CA ILE A 296 1.85 -0.67 13.44
C ILE A 296 1.67 0.52 14.40
N GLU A 297 1.44 1.72 13.86
CA GLU A 297 1.29 2.95 14.64
C GLU A 297 -0.05 3.05 15.38
N ARG A 298 -1.06 2.27 14.97
CA ARG A 298 -2.39 2.28 15.60
C ARG A 298 -2.26 2.16 17.11
N PHE A 299 -1.50 1.14 17.57
CA PHE A 299 -1.30 0.87 18.98
C PHE A 299 -0.08 -0.02 19.20
N GLN A 300 0.76 0.31 20.19
CA GLN A 300 1.95 -0.46 20.50
C GLN A 300 2.36 -0.31 21.96
N ILE A 301 2.60 -1.42 22.66
CA ILE A 301 3.28 -1.43 23.95
C ILE A 301 4.79 -1.25 23.70
N THR A 302 5.34 -0.13 24.16
CA THR A 302 6.75 0.23 23.93
C THR A 302 7.67 -0.33 25.01
N ASP A 303 7.16 -0.54 26.22
CA ASP A 303 7.90 -1.15 27.34
C ASP A 303 6.94 -1.88 28.27
N LYS A 304 7.02 -3.20 28.28
CA LYS A 304 6.20 -4.06 29.16
C LYS A 304 6.57 -3.90 30.65
N THR A 305 7.81 -3.51 30.95
CA THR A 305 8.29 -3.36 32.34
C THR A 305 7.71 -2.11 32.99
N THR A 306 7.71 -1.00 32.29
CA THR A 306 7.14 0.27 32.76
C THR A 306 5.65 0.40 32.45
N GLY A 307 5.11 -0.49 31.60
CA GLY A 307 3.75 -0.45 31.10
C GLY A 307 3.49 0.66 30.07
N SER A 308 4.56 1.21 29.48
CA SER A 308 4.48 2.31 28.52
C SER A 308 3.93 1.84 27.19
N PHE A 309 3.13 2.70 26.56
CA PHE A 309 2.55 2.46 25.25
C PHE A 309 2.65 3.70 24.35
N THR A 310 2.43 3.53 23.08
CA THR A 310 2.15 4.58 22.11
C THR A 310 0.96 4.19 21.25
N SER A 311 0.22 5.18 20.79
CA SER A 311 -0.82 5.00 19.77
C SER A 311 -0.88 6.23 18.88
N LYS A 312 -1.38 6.05 17.66
CA LYS A 312 -1.54 7.18 16.73
C LYS A 312 -2.56 8.19 17.25
N ALA A 313 -3.59 7.74 17.97
CA ALA A 313 -4.55 8.60 18.65
C ALA A 313 -3.93 9.41 19.81
N ALA A 314 -3.04 8.80 20.60
CA ALA A 314 -2.32 9.51 21.65
C ALA A 314 -1.34 10.54 21.08
N LEU A 315 -0.63 10.22 20.00
CA LEU A 315 0.18 11.17 19.24
C LEU A 315 -0.66 12.36 18.78
N LEU A 316 -1.79 12.09 18.14
CA LEU A 316 -2.73 13.11 17.65
C LEU A 316 -3.23 14.03 18.78
N ALA A 317 -3.60 13.45 19.92
CA ALA A 317 -4.03 14.20 21.09
C ALA A 317 -2.94 15.12 21.68
N GLY A 318 -1.68 14.71 21.55
CA GLY A 318 -0.51 15.47 22.02
C GLY A 318 -0.02 16.56 21.06
N LEU A 319 -0.47 16.58 19.81
CA LEU A 319 -0.05 17.58 18.82
C LEU A 319 -0.73 18.92 19.08
N SER A 320 0.01 19.91 19.55
CA SER A 320 -0.47 21.26 19.85
C SER A 320 0.08 22.35 18.93
N ASN A 321 0.75 21.96 17.85
CA ASN A 321 1.42 22.90 16.96
C ASN A 321 0.83 22.82 15.55
N ASN A 322 0.36 23.97 15.04
CA ASN A 322 0.14 24.16 13.61
C ASN A 322 1.48 24.04 12.88
N ASP A 323 1.65 23.01 12.11
CA ASP A 323 2.88 22.78 11.38
C ASP A 323 2.61 22.34 9.94
N ASP A 324 2.85 23.26 9.05
CA ASP A 324 2.70 23.00 7.62
C ASP A 324 3.79 22.06 7.11
N GLY A 325 3.60 21.52 5.91
CA GLY A 325 4.55 20.59 5.35
C GLY A 325 4.50 20.49 3.85
N TRP A 326 5.45 19.74 3.32
CA TRP A 326 5.54 19.38 1.91
C TRP A 326 5.49 17.86 1.75
N TYR A 327 4.82 17.44 0.70
CA TYR A 327 4.88 16.08 0.19
C TYR A 327 5.28 16.11 -1.27
N GLY A 328 6.23 15.26 -1.68
CA GLY A 328 6.63 15.08 -3.06
C GLY A 328 6.76 13.60 -3.41
N GLU A 329 6.35 13.24 -4.62
CA GLU A 329 6.50 11.91 -5.18
C GLU A 329 6.91 11.99 -6.64
N LEU A 330 7.79 11.07 -7.04
CA LEU A 330 8.21 10.87 -8.42
C LEU A 330 8.16 9.37 -8.73
N GLY A 331 7.60 9.04 -9.88
CA GLY A 331 7.58 7.69 -10.42
C GLY A 331 8.09 7.66 -11.85
N VAL A 332 8.78 6.59 -12.22
CA VAL A 332 9.23 6.32 -13.59
C VAL A 332 9.01 4.86 -13.93
N ASN A 333 8.35 4.63 -15.04
CA ASN A 333 8.31 3.34 -15.71
C ASN A 333 9.00 3.46 -17.06
N ALA A 334 10.00 2.65 -17.32
CA ALA A 334 10.74 2.66 -18.56
C ALA A 334 10.71 1.28 -19.22
N LEU A 335 10.20 1.23 -20.47
CA LEU A 335 10.13 0.04 -21.32
C LEU A 335 9.34 -1.14 -20.70
N GLY A 336 8.57 -0.92 -19.64
CA GLY A 336 7.99 -2.01 -18.84
C GLY A 336 9.03 -2.89 -18.12
N LEU A 337 10.30 -2.48 -18.12
CA LEU A 337 11.42 -3.22 -17.54
C LEU A 337 11.85 -2.68 -16.19
N LEU A 338 11.77 -1.37 -16.03
CA LEU A 338 12.18 -0.63 -14.84
C LEU A 338 11.00 0.16 -14.30
N ASN A 339 10.64 -0.10 -13.06
CA ASN A 339 9.73 0.71 -12.29
C ASN A 339 10.47 1.25 -11.07
N ILE A 340 10.43 2.56 -10.87
CA ILE A 340 10.93 3.21 -9.67
C ILE A 340 9.89 4.24 -9.23
N ILE A 341 9.57 4.25 -7.94
CA ILE A 341 8.79 5.31 -7.33
C ILE A 341 9.47 5.70 -6.02
N GLY A 342 9.49 7.00 -5.76
CA GLY A 342 10.01 7.52 -4.50
C GLY A 342 9.16 8.69 -4.03
N SER A 343 8.87 8.73 -2.73
CA SER A 343 8.16 9.84 -2.12
C SER A 343 8.79 10.26 -0.81
N TYR A 344 8.69 11.54 -0.51
CA TYR A 344 9.17 12.12 0.72
C TYR A 344 8.20 13.17 1.26
N GLN A 345 7.96 13.11 2.56
CA GLN A 345 7.18 14.08 3.31
C GLN A 345 8.02 14.67 4.42
N ARG A 346 7.85 15.97 4.70
CA ARG A 346 8.40 16.62 5.90
C ARG A 346 7.52 17.78 6.34
N LEU A 347 7.40 17.96 7.64
CA LEU A 347 6.81 19.15 8.27
C LEU A 347 7.88 20.24 8.44
N ASP A 348 7.45 21.50 8.42
CA ASP A 348 8.37 22.65 8.37
C ASP A 348 9.08 22.89 9.70
N LYS A 349 8.38 22.67 10.83
CA LYS A 349 8.84 23.01 12.17
C LYS A 349 9.12 21.76 13.03
N THR A 350 8.41 20.67 12.81
CA THR A 350 8.53 19.45 13.62
C THR A 350 9.78 18.68 13.23
N PRO A 351 10.77 18.56 14.12
CA PRO A 351 11.91 17.68 13.90
C PRO A 351 11.42 16.23 13.85
N ASN A 352 12.14 15.37 13.16
CA ASN A 352 11.80 13.94 13.05
C ASN A 352 10.46 13.65 12.37
N SER A 353 9.99 14.52 11.49
CA SER A 353 8.73 14.35 10.78
C SER A 353 8.87 13.77 9.38
N GLY A 354 10.09 13.43 8.97
CA GLY A 354 10.35 12.88 7.65
C GLY A 354 9.75 11.49 7.48
N ILE A 355 9.06 11.27 6.35
CA ILE A 355 8.57 9.96 5.90
C ILE A 355 9.09 9.74 4.49
N LEU A 356 9.80 8.62 4.28
CA LEU A 356 10.35 8.21 3.00
C LEU A 356 9.70 6.92 2.56
N HIS A 357 9.35 6.85 1.27
CA HIS A 357 9.02 5.61 0.60
C HIS A 357 9.82 5.52 -0.69
N ILE A 358 10.41 4.36 -0.94
CA ILE A 358 11.08 4.03 -2.21
C ILE A 358 10.66 2.63 -2.60
N GLU A 359 10.31 2.45 -3.85
CA GLU A 359 10.02 1.14 -4.41
C GLU A 359 10.67 1.04 -5.78
N SER A 360 11.25 -0.12 -6.09
CA SER A 360 11.84 -0.37 -7.39
C SER A 360 11.66 -1.82 -7.82
N GLU A 361 11.40 -2.00 -9.09
CA GLU A 361 11.36 -3.32 -9.72
C GLU A 361 12.09 -3.28 -11.05
N ILE A 362 13.04 -4.21 -11.21
CA ILE A 362 13.69 -4.56 -12.46
C ILE A 362 13.54 -6.08 -12.58
N ALA A 363 12.51 -6.51 -13.29
CA ALA A 363 12.20 -7.92 -13.44
C ALA A 363 11.70 -8.23 -14.87
N PRO A 364 12.42 -7.80 -15.92
CA PRO A 364 11.97 -8.05 -17.28
C PRO A 364 11.88 -9.56 -17.52
N GLU A 365 10.83 -9.98 -18.22
CA GLU A 365 10.61 -11.40 -18.52
C GLU A 365 11.82 -12.02 -19.21
N GLU A 366 12.47 -11.28 -20.10
CA GLU A 366 13.63 -11.72 -20.90
C GLU A 366 14.99 -11.50 -20.20
N ALA A 367 15.06 -10.74 -19.10
CA ALA A 367 16.35 -10.50 -18.45
C ALA A 367 16.79 -11.70 -17.60
N PRO A 368 18.09 -11.98 -17.54
CA PRO A 368 18.64 -13.08 -16.75
C PRO A 368 18.66 -12.78 -15.24
N PHE A 369 18.16 -11.63 -14.79
CA PHE A 369 18.18 -11.22 -13.38
C PHE A 369 16.82 -10.67 -12.95
N VAL A 370 16.60 -10.70 -11.64
CA VAL A 370 15.45 -10.08 -10.94
C VAL A 370 16.01 -9.20 -9.84
N LEU A 371 15.55 -7.95 -9.78
CA LEU A 371 15.81 -7.05 -8.68
C LEU A 371 14.49 -6.40 -8.27
N ARG A 372 14.08 -6.59 -7.02
CA ARG A 372 12.92 -5.93 -6.43
C ARG A 372 13.33 -5.35 -5.10
N ALA A 373 12.90 -4.14 -4.80
CA ALA A 373 13.13 -3.53 -3.50
C ALA A 373 11.96 -2.61 -3.13
N GLY A 374 11.57 -2.64 -1.87
CA GLY A 374 10.63 -1.70 -1.25
C GLY A 374 11.20 -1.25 0.09
N TYR A 375 11.23 0.05 0.34
CA TYR A 375 11.72 0.63 1.56
C TYR A 375 10.80 1.75 2.03
N ASP A 376 10.34 1.63 3.26
CA ASP A 376 9.58 2.65 3.96
C ASP A 376 10.30 3.03 5.24
N LYS A 377 10.34 4.32 5.56
CA LYS A 377 10.85 4.82 6.83
C LYS A 377 10.07 6.03 7.30
N ILE A 378 9.75 6.03 8.59
CA ILE A 378 9.05 7.12 9.28
C ILE A 378 9.94 7.78 10.33
N ASN A 379 9.53 8.95 10.81
CA ASN A 379 10.19 9.71 11.87
C ASN A 379 11.68 9.97 11.59
N ILE A 380 12.00 10.28 10.33
CA ILE A 380 13.37 10.56 9.87
C ILE A 380 13.86 11.86 10.47
N ARG A 381 15.00 11.81 11.14
CA ARG A 381 15.61 12.93 11.87
C ARG A 381 16.48 13.80 10.95
N ASN A 382 17.32 13.15 10.17
CA ASN A 382 18.26 13.79 9.25
C ASN A 382 18.72 12.80 8.16
N GLU A 383 19.60 13.25 7.28
CA GLU A 383 20.05 12.48 6.10
C GLU A 383 20.78 11.18 6.47
N LYS A 384 21.44 11.13 7.64
CA LYS A 384 22.14 9.91 8.11
C LYS A 384 21.17 8.83 8.59
N ASP A 385 19.97 9.24 8.97
CA ASP A 385 18.91 8.36 9.44
C ASP A 385 18.09 7.73 8.28
N LEU A 386 18.21 8.27 7.05
CA LEU A 386 17.39 7.87 5.89
C LEU A 386 17.38 6.36 5.62
N PHE A 387 18.54 5.70 5.73
CA PHE A 387 18.68 4.28 5.38
C PHE A 387 19.10 3.40 6.56
N THR A 388 18.89 3.85 7.80
CA THR A 388 19.10 3.03 9.00
C THR A 388 17.90 2.09 9.20
N LEU A 389 18.14 0.78 9.29
CA LEU A 389 17.10 -0.19 9.61
C LEU A 389 16.88 -0.26 11.12
N ASP A 390 15.68 0.06 11.55
CA ASP A 390 15.24 0.05 12.94
C ASP A 390 13.70 -0.22 13.01
N ASP A 391 13.10 0.00 14.18
CA ASP A 391 11.64 -0.14 14.43
C ASP A 391 10.76 0.84 13.64
N ARG A 392 11.36 1.82 12.94
CA ARG A 392 10.71 2.82 12.09
C ARG A 392 10.88 2.51 10.61
N SER A 393 11.35 1.33 10.27
CA SER A 393 11.72 0.94 8.91
C SER A 393 11.02 -0.34 8.48
N TYR A 394 10.65 -0.40 7.22
CA TYR A 394 10.29 -1.62 6.51
C TYR A 394 11.20 -1.77 5.30
N LEU A 395 11.73 -2.96 5.05
CA LEU A 395 12.52 -3.26 3.87
C LEU A 395 12.15 -4.62 3.30
N PHE A 396 11.91 -4.65 2.02
CA PHE A 396 11.92 -5.85 1.19
C PHE A 396 12.98 -5.71 0.12
N THR A 397 13.80 -6.71 -0.10
CA THR A 397 14.73 -6.75 -1.22
C THR A 397 14.83 -8.18 -1.75
N GLU A 398 14.70 -8.34 -3.05
CA GLU A 398 14.97 -9.58 -3.76
C GLU A 398 16.03 -9.35 -4.84
N VAL A 399 17.08 -10.14 -4.80
CA VAL A 399 18.10 -10.19 -5.86
C VAL A 399 18.15 -11.62 -6.38
N GLY A 400 17.91 -11.81 -7.67
CA GLY A 400 17.81 -13.12 -8.28
C GLY A 400 18.50 -13.21 -9.64
N TYR A 401 18.82 -14.43 -10.00
CA TYR A 401 19.36 -14.82 -11.31
C TYR A 401 18.48 -15.91 -11.93
N LYS A 402 18.25 -15.83 -13.24
CA LYS A 402 17.49 -16.81 -14.01
C LYS A 402 18.45 -17.68 -14.82
N PRO A 403 18.91 -18.84 -14.30
CA PRO A 403 19.75 -19.76 -15.06
C PRO A 403 18.99 -20.34 -16.26
N TYR A 404 17.67 -20.43 -16.15
CA TYR A 404 16.74 -20.81 -17.21
C TYR A 404 15.54 -19.87 -17.22
N PRO A 405 14.84 -19.67 -18.34
CA PRO A 405 13.67 -18.77 -18.41
C PRO A 405 12.57 -19.10 -17.39
N PHE A 406 12.46 -20.36 -16.99
CA PHE A 406 11.44 -20.86 -16.05
C PHE A 406 11.95 -21.02 -14.61
N MET A 407 13.22 -20.70 -14.33
CA MET A 407 13.82 -20.93 -13.00
C MET A 407 14.49 -19.67 -12.49
N VAL A 408 14.22 -19.32 -11.26
CA VAL A 408 14.86 -18.20 -10.55
C VAL A 408 15.55 -18.73 -9.30
N VAL A 409 16.82 -18.36 -9.14
CA VAL A 409 17.57 -18.52 -7.88
C VAL A 409 17.73 -17.14 -7.30
N SER A 410 17.17 -16.89 -6.11
CA SER A 410 17.17 -15.57 -5.51
C SER A 410 17.51 -15.59 -4.02
N LEU A 411 17.97 -14.45 -3.55
CA LEU A 411 18.08 -14.12 -2.13
C LEU A 411 17.07 -13.02 -1.82
N VAL A 412 16.17 -13.29 -0.88
CA VAL A 412 15.23 -12.33 -0.35
C VAL A 412 15.67 -11.92 1.04
N TYR A 413 15.66 -10.62 1.28
CA TYR A 413 15.87 -10.03 2.59
C TYR A 413 14.64 -9.20 2.95
N ASN A 414 14.03 -9.51 4.09
CA ASN A 414 12.91 -8.75 4.64
C ASN A 414 13.27 -8.22 6.02
N TRP A 415 13.01 -6.95 6.23
CA TRP A 415 12.90 -6.30 7.53
C TRP A 415 11.44 -5.89 7.69
N THR A 416 10.70 -6.66 8.44
CA THR A 416 9.24 -6.59 8.59
C THR A 416 8.89 -6.59 10.07
N PHE A 417 7.67 -6.95 10.42
CA PHE A 417 7.19 -6.95 11.79
C PHE A 417 6.52 -8.27 12.14
N THR A 418 6.63 -8.66 13.41
CA THR A 418 5.87 -9.78 13.98
C THR A 418 4.91 -9.24 15.05
N PRO A 419 3.66 -9.73 15.13
CA PRO A 419 2.71 -9.27 16.13
C PRO A 419 3.13 -9.74 17.53
N VAL A 420 3.01 -8.85 18.49
CA VAL A 420 3.15 -9.15 19.93
C VAL A 420 1.76 -9.27 20.51
N ARG A 421 1.49 -10.38 21.22
CA ARG A 421 0.17 -10.68 21.76
C ARG A 421 0.14 -10.61 23.29
N ASP A 422 -1.03 -10.31 23.83
CA ASP A 422 -1.32 -10.37 25.27
C ASP A 422 -1.82 -11.78 25.69
N ALA A 423 -2.24 -11.92 26.95
CA ALA A 423 -2.73 -13.19 27.50
C ALA A 423 -4.06 -13.65 26.87
N ASP A 424 -4.83 -12.73 26.30
CA ASP A 424 -6.10 -13.00 25.62
C ASP A 424 -5.92 -13.12 24.09
N ASP A 425 -4.69 -13.29 23.62
CA ASP A 425 -4.28 -13.38 22.20
C ASP A 425 -4.55 -12.13 21.36
N ASN A 426 -4.74 -10.97 21.99
CA ASN A 426 -4.90 -9.71 21.29
C ASN A 426 -3.55 -9.16 20.86
N ILE A 427 -3.48 -8.57 19.65
CA ILE A 427 -2.29 -7.86 19.22
C ILE A 427 -2.16 -6.55 20.02
N ILE A 428 -1.06 -6.45 20.78
CA ILE A 428 -0.71 -5.30 21.60
C ILE A 428 0.50 -4.53 21.08
N GLY A 429 1.00 -4.91 19.92
CA GLY A 429 2.11 -4.24 19.26
C GLY A 429 2.75 -5.11 18.20
N TYR A 430 3.84 -4.58 17.65
CA TYR A 430 4.65 -5.24 16.63
C TYR A 430 6.14 -5.04 16.95
N GLU A 431 6.93 -6.06 16.75
CA GLU A 431 8.39 -6.01 16.88
C GLU A 431 9.04 -6.23 15.51
N PRO A 432 10.18 -5.55 15.21
CA PRO A 432 10.92 -5.79 13.98
C PRO A 432 11.32 -7.26 13.85
N GLN A 433 11.10 -7.83 12.67
CA GLN A 433 11.44 -9.19 12.34
C GLN A 433 12.32 -9.25 11.10
N LYS A 434 13.47 -9.87 11.22
CA LYS A 434 14.40 -10.10 10.14
C LYS A 434 14.16 -11.46 9.50
N ARG A 435 13.95 -11.49 8.16
CA ARG A 435 13.87 -12.72 7.39
C ARG A 435 14.91 -12.71 6.26
N ILE A 436 15.65 -13.80 6.12
CA ILE A 436 16.57 -14.04 5.02
C ILE A 436 16.14 -15.34 4.35
N GLU A 437 15.89 -15.29 3.05
CA GLU A 437 15.32 -16.42 2.32
C GLU A 437 16.08 -16.61 1.00
N PRO A 438 17.17 -17.40 0.96
CA PRO A 438 17.65 -17.97 -0.28
C PRO A 438 16.63 -19.00 -0.76
N ARG A 439 16.18 -18.84 -1.99
CA ARG A 439 15.15 -19.69 -2.56
C ARG A 439 15.39 -20.01 -4.01
N VAL A 440 14.86 -21.14 -4.42
CA VAL A 440 14.75 -21.53 -5.83
C VAL A 440 13.26 -21.63 -6.12
N TYR A 441 12.82 -20.94 -7.14
CA TYR A 441 11.44 -21.07 -7.59
C TYR A 441 11.35 -21.18 -9.10
N PHE A 442 10.27 -21.80 -9.53
CA PHE A 442 9.97 -22.03 -10.92
C PHE A 442 8.79 -21.19 -11.34
N VAL A 443 8.89 -20.58 -12.52
CA VAL A 443 7.86 -19.72 -13.09
C VAL A 443 7.43 -20.34 -14.41
N PHE A 444 6.19 -20.79 -14.50
CA PHE A 444 5.62 -21.38 -15.68
C PHE A 444 4.47 -20.49 -16.18
N PRO A 445 4.76 -19.56 -17.10
CA PRO A 445 3.70 -18.82 -17.76
C PRO A 445 2.92 -19.76 -18.69
N PHE A 446 1.62 -19.56 -18.77
CA PHE A 446 0.75 -20.27 -19.69
C PHE A 446 -0.29 -19.32 -20.27
N SER A 447 -0.74 -19.61 -21.48
CA SER A 447 -1.85 -18.93 -22.11
C SER A 447 -2.95 -19.93 -22.42
N PHE A 448 -4.20 -19.50 -22.28
CA PHE A 448 -5.34 -20.28 -22.73
C PHE A 448 -6.00 -19.56 -23.89
N GLU A 449 -6.11 -20.28 -25.02
CA GLU A 449 -6.78 -19.78 -26.20
C GLU A 449 -8.30 -19.76 -25.95
N GLY A 450 -8.93 -18.62 -26.24
CA GLY A 450 -10.37 -18.51 -26.38
C GLY A 450 -11.06 -17.68 -25.33
N SER A 451 -10.98 -16.40 -25.50
CA SER A 451 -12.03 -15.48 -25.05
C SER A 451 -12.10 -14.28 -25.98
#